data_b8eabd4e2ecb830869500809097f49bc
#
_entry.id   b8eabd4e2ecb830869500809097f49bc
#
_cell.length_a   1.000
_cell.length_b   1.000
_cell.length_c   1.000
_cell.angle_alpha   90.00
_cell.angle_beta   90.00
_cell.angle_gamma   90.00
#
_symmetry.space_group_name_H-M   'P 1'
#
loop_
_entity.id
_entity.type
_entity.pdbx_description
1 polymer ?
#
loop_
_entity_poly.entity_id
_entity_poly.type
_entity_poly.pdbx_seq_one_letter_code
_entity_poly.pdbx_strand_id
1 'polypeptide(L)'
;MATQSIYMRFPGGLSKALTLSYDDAVEQDFRLIDIMTAHGLKGTFNISSYQYIPEGYVYPPEKKWGQRMTMERATELYSRDGIEHALHAYTHPHLETMSSSQIAYEIIKNRESLEAQFGDIVRGMAYPYGTYNDEVIRVLHDCGIVYSRTVKATLSFDLPGEWLKWHPTCHHTDPHLPELTAKFVEKFPKVDQHPWLFYVWGHAYEFVRDDNWHIIENFADQISGKDDIWYATNMEIWEYTENFRRLVFSLDESRVYNPTAQTIYFTKGNMLYSVAPGQTIPITN
;
A
#
# COMPACT_ATOMS: atom_id res chain seq x y z
N MET A 1 39.02 -2.65 -4.37
CA MET A 1 37.90 -3.24 -5.15
C MET A 1 36.69 -2.31 -4.90
N ALA A 2 35.94 -1.98 -5.93
CA ALA A 2 34.72 -1.21 -5.72
C ALA A 2 33.74 -2.09 -4.91
N THR A 3 33.21 -1.59 -3.79
CA THR A 3 32.15 -2.25 -3.02
C THR A 3 30.95 -2.43 -3.92
N GLN A 4 30.54 -3.66 -4.16
CA GLN A 4 29.33 -3.96 -4.93
C GLN A 4 28.13 -3.59 -4.07
N SER A 5 27.22 -2.77 -4.62
CA SER A 5 26.01 -2.36 -3.91
C SER A 5 25.08 -3.55 -3.66
N ILE A 6 24.39 -3.52 -2.53
CA ILE A 6 23.38 -4.51 -2.14
C ILE A 6 22.01 -3.94 -2.44
N TYR A 7 21.17 -4.68 -3.17
CA TYR A 7 19.83 -4.27 -3.55
C TYR A 7 18.81 -5.28 -3.06
N MET A 8 17.80 -4.80 -2.35
CA MET A 8 16.65 -5.61 -1.95
C MET A 8 16.00 -6.29 -3.16
N ARG A 9 15.48 -7.49 -2.93
CA ARG A 9 14.51 -8.15 -3.81
C ARG A 9 13.28 -8.53 -3.00
N PHE A 10 12.12 -8.49 -3.62
CA PHE A 10 10.87 -8.89 -2.98
C PHE A 10 10.82 -10.39 -2.70
N PRO A 11 9.82 -10.90 -1.95
CA PRO A 11 9.67 -12.32 -1.68
C PRO A 11 9.83 -13.18 -2.95
N GLY A 12 10.54 -14.32 -2.82
CA GLY A 12 10.89 -15.16 -3.96
C GLY A 12 12.05 -14.65 -4.83
N GLY A 13 12.69 -13.54 -4.44
CA GLY A 13 13.75 -12.91 -5.24
C GLY A 13 13.23 -12.01 -6.36
N LEU A 14 11.96 -11.68 -6.33
CA LEU A 14 11.29 -10.88 -7.36
C LEU A 14 11.79 -9.43 -7.38
N SER A 15 11.82 -8.84 -8.56
CA SER A 15 12.27 -7.46 -8.76
C SER A 15 11.13 -6.46 -8.97
N LYS A 16 9.89 -6.94 -8.93
CA LYS A 16 8.69 -6.11 -9.13
C LYS A 16 7.65 -6.42 -8.07
N ALA A 17 6.96 -5.37 -7.57
CA ALA A 17 5.78 -5.49 -6.73
C ALA A 17 4.68 -4.53 -7.19
N LEU A 18 3.43 -4.93 -7.00
CA LEU A 18 2.24 -4.14 -7.26
C LEU A 18 1.43 -3.98 -5.98
N THR A 19 0.95 -2.77 -5.71
CA THR A 19 -0.05 -2.50 -4.69
C THR A 19 -1.14 -1.56 -5.23
N LEU A 20 -2.36 -1.76 -4.74
CA LEU A 20 -3.52 -0.92 -4.99
C LEU A 20 -3.97 -0.27 -3.69
N SER A 21 -4.45 0.97 -3.73
CA SER A 21 -4.97 1.66 -2.54
C SER A 21 -6.20 2.47 -2.89
N TYR A 22 -7.32 2.20 -2.19
CA TYR A 22 -8.59 2.87 -2.44
C TYR A 22 -9.16 3.46 -1.16
N ASP A 23 -9.94 4.55 -1.29
CA ASP A 23 -10.39 5.35 -0.16
C ASP A 23 -11.90 5.31 0.00
N ASP A 24 -12.34 5.69 1.21
CA ASP A 24 -13.70 6.17 1.48
C ASP A 24 -14.73 5.13 1.91
N ALA A 25 -14.47 3.84 1.85
CA ALA A 25 -15.40 2.78 2.27
C ALA A 25 -16.79 2.92 1.64
N VAL A 26 -16.84 2.86 0.31
CA VAL A 26 -18.07 3.06 -0.48
C VAL A 26 -18.62 1.76 -1.04
N GLU A 27 -19.93 1.72 -1.33
CA GLU A 27 -20.60 0.55 -1.92
C GLU A 27 -19.95 0.04 -3.22
N GLN A 28 -19.30 0.92 -3.97
CA GLN A 28 -18.59 0.58 -5.20
C GLN A 28 -17.36 -0.29 -4.97
N ASP A 29 -16.83 -0.33 -3.75
CA ASP A 29 -15.68 -1.18 -3.40
C ASP A 29 -16.00 -2.67 -3.54
N PHE A 30 -17.28 -3.09 -3.43
CA PHE A 30 -17.68 -4.48 -3.68
C PHE A 30 -17.27 -4.94 -5.07
N ARG A 31 -17.65 -4.18 -6.12
CA ARG A 31 -17.28 -4.52 -7.50
C ARG A 31 -15.77 -4.46 -7.72
N LEU A 32 -15.12 -3.46 -7.15
CA LEU A 32 -13.66 -3.32 -7.27
C LEU A 32 -12.94 -4.52 -6.66
N ILE A 33 -13.32 -4.93 -5.45
CA ILE A 33 -12.72 -6.08 -4.77
C ILE A 33 -13.05 -7.39 -5.49
N ASP A 34 -14.25 -7.53 -6.05
CA ASP A 34 -14.58 -8.69 -6.90
C ASP A 34 -13.66 -8.78 -8.13
N ILE A 35 -13.38 -7.66 -8.81
CA ILE A 35 -12.41 -7.60 -9.92
C ILE A 35 -11.01 -7.95 -9.41
N MET A 36 -10.56 -7.36 -8.31
CA MET A 36 -9.23 -7.63 -7.74
C MET A 36 -9.07 -9.11 -7.37
N THR A 37 -10.07 -9.68 -6.70
CA THR A 37 -10.06 -11.09 -6.28
C THR A 37 -10.03 -12.03 -7.47
N ALA A 38 -10.83 -11.78 -8.50
CA ALA A 38 -10.85 -12.59 -9.73
C ALA A 38 -9.49 -12.62 -10.44
N HIS A 39 -8.66 -11.60 -10.25
CA HIS A 39 -7.34 -11.46 -10.85
C HIS A 39 -6.18 -11.76 -9.89
N GLY A 40 -6.47 -12.18 -8.65
CA GLY A 40 -5.43 -12.45 -7.64
C GLY A 40 -4.65 -11.21 -7.20
N LEU A 41 -5.26 -10.02 -7.34
CA LEU A 41 -4.67 -8.75 -6.90
C LEU A 41 -4.98 -8.49 -5.44
N LYS A 42 -4.06 -7.82 -4.76
CA LYS A 42 -4.22 -7.35 -3.39
C LYS A 42 -4.34 -5.84 -3.33
N GLY A 43 -4.91 -5.31 -2.24
CA GLY A 43 -4.99 -3.87 -2.06
C GLY A 43 -5.31 -3.45 -0.64
N THR A 44 -5.15 -2.16 -0.42
CA THR A 44 -5.36 -1.47 0.86
C THR A 44 -6.55 -0.53 0.74
N PHE A 45 -7.49 -0.61 1.66
CA PHE A 45 -8.67 0.25 1.72
C PHE A 45 -8.60 1.17 2.93
N ASN A 46 -8.61 2.48 2.67
CA ASN A 46 -8.44 3.51 3.70
C ASN A 46 -9.80 4.00 4.17
N ILE A 47 -10.05 3.87 5.47
CA ILE A 47 -11.40 3.96 6.05
C ILE A 47 -11.47 5.06 7.10
N SER A 48 -12.43 5.98 6.93
CA SER A 48 -12.85 6.93 7.96
C SER A 48 -14.03 6.35 8.72
N SER A 49 -13.78 5.71 9.87
CA SER A 49 -14.79 4.89 10.56
C SER A 49 -16.00 5.67 11.10
N TYR A 50 -15.88 6.97 11.30
CA TYR A 50 -17.04 7.83 11.66
C TYR A 50 -18.04 8.00 10.52
N GLN A 51 -17.62 7.77 9.28
CA GLN A 51 -18.45 8.00 8.09
C GLN A 51 -19.32 6.81 7.70
N TYR A 52 -19.30 5.71 8.45
CA TYR A 52 -20.27 4.64 8.27
C TYR A 52 -21.69 5.15 8.47
N ILE A 53 -22.59 4.67 7.62
CA ILE A 53 -24.01 4.97 7.77
C ILE A 53 -24.66 3.98 8.77
N PRO A 54 -25.71 4.39 9.48
CA PRO A 54 -26.45 3.48 10.37
C PRO A 54 -27.18 2.40 9.55
N GLU A 55 -27.39 1.23 10.20
CA GLU A 55 -28.17 0.16 9.62
C GLU A 55 -29.59 0.62 9.25
N GLY A 56 -30.06 0.17 8.10
CA GLY A 56 -31.36 0.54 7.56
C GLY A 56 -31.44 1.92 6.92
N TYR A 57 -30.31 2.67 6.84
CA TYR A 57 -30.29 3.92 6.12
C TYR A 57 -30.50 3.69 4.62
N VAL A 58 -31.37 4.48 4.01
CA VAL A 58 -31.67 4.41 2.59
C VAL A 58 -31.23 5.71 1.91
N TYR A 59 -30.31 5.61 0.99
CA TYR A 59 -29.88 6.77 0.21
C TYR A 59 -31.01 7.26 -0.72
N PRO A 60 -31.13 8.58 -0.92
CA PRO A 60 -32.06 9.12 -1.89
C PRO A 60 -31.71 8.61 -3.31
N PRO A 61 -32.72 8.37 -4.18
CA PRO A 61 -32.53 7.76 -5.51
C PRO A 61 -31.53 8.49 -6.43
N GLU A 62 -31.36 9.79 -6.23
CA GLU A 62 -30.41 10.64 -6.95
C GLU A 62 -28.95 10.43 -6.52
N LYS A 63 -28.69 9.88 -5.34
CA LYS A 63 -27.35 9.55 -4.84
C LYS A 63 -26.87 8.24 -5.44
N LYS A 64 -26.29 8.29 -6.66
CA LYS A 64 -25.90 7.11 -7.44
C LYS A 64 -24.47 6.61 -7.18
N TRP A 65 -23.61 7.42 -6.58
CA TRP A 65 -22.22 7.09 -6.31
C TRP A 65 -21.73 7.70 -4.99
N GLY A 66 -20.62 7.19 -4.46
CA GLY A 66 -20.04 7.63 -3.20
C GLY A 66 -20.95 7.35 -1.99
N GLN A 67 -21.75 6.29 -2.07
CA GLN A 67 -22.59 5.83 -0.98
C GLN A 67 -21.69 5.09 0.03
N ARG A 68 -21.64 5.59 1.26
CA ARG A 68 -20.90 4.94 2.35
C ARG A 68 -21.59 3.64 2.75
N MET A 69 -20.83 2.68 3.23
CA MET A 69 -21.34 1.42 3.75
C MET A 69 -21.74 1.53 5.22
N THR A 70 -22.56 0.60 5.68
CA THR A 70 -22.70 0.32 7.12
C THR A 70 -21.41 -0.35 7.63
N MET A 71 -21.18 -0.32 8.94
CA MET A 71 -20.02 -0.99 9.53
C MET A 71 -20.05 -2.50 9.27
N GLU A 72 -21.23 -3.15 9.33
CA GLU A 72 -21.38 -4.58 9.06
C GLU A 72 -20.95 -4.93 7.63
N ARG A 73 -21.43 -4.22 6.63
CA ARG A 73 -21.06 -4.44 5.23
C ARG A 73 -19.57 -4.18 4.97
N ALA A 74 -19.02 -3.15 5.57
CA ALA A 74 -17.58 -2.88 5.49
C ALA A 74 -16.76 -4.00 6.14
N THR A 75 -17.21 -4.53 7.26
CA THR A 75 -16.55 -5.67 7.93
C THR A 75 -16.56 -6.91 7.04
N GLU A 76 -17.71 -7.27 6.46
CA GLU A 76 -17.81 -8.39 5.52
C GLU A 76 -16.85 -8.23 4.33
N LEU A 77 -16.84 -7.05 3.73
CA LEU A 77 -16.08 -6.79 2.51
C LEU A 77 -14.57 -6.78 2.75
N TYR A 78 -14.12 -6.04 3.76
CA TYR A 78 -12.69 -5.82 3.97
C TYR A 78 -12.01 -6.92 4.82
N SER A 79 -12.77 -7.90 5.31
CA SER A 79 -12.21 -9.14 5.90
C SER A 79 -11.85 -10.21 4.88
N ARG A 80 -12.01 -9.93 3.57
CA ARG A 80 -11.65 -10.86 2.50
C ARG A 80 -10.14 -10.98 2.35
N ASP A 81 -9.66 -12.14 1.92
CA ASP A 81 -8.24 -12.41 1.68
C ASP A 81 -7.63 -11.40 0.70
N GLY A 82 -6.43 -10.95 1.00
CA GLY A 82 -5.70 -9.99 0.15
C GLY A 82 -6.12 -8.52 0.32
N ILE A 83 -7.01 -8.24 1.25
CA ILE A 83 -7.48 -6.88 1.56
C ILE A 83 -6.88 -6.41 2.88
N GLU A 84 -6.16 -5.32 2.86
CA GLU A 84 -5.73 -4.56 4.03
C GLU A 84 -6.72 -3.43 4.30
N HIS A 85 -7.15 -3.28 5.54
CA HIS A 85 -7.86 -2.11 6.03
C HIS A 85 -6.89 -1.16 6.71
N ALA A 86 -6.93 0.13 6.34
CA ALA A 86 -6.05 1.18 6.82
C ALA A 86 -6.84 2.44 7.21
N LEU A 87 -6.20 3.38 7.90
CA LEU A 87 -6.82 4.59 8.38
C LEU A 87 -7.02 5.64 7.26
N HIS A 88 -8.08 6.44 7.42
CA HIS A 88 -8.29 7.64 6.62
C HIS A 88 -8.73 8.84 7.48
N ALA A 89 -8.17 8.94 8.70
CA ALA A 89 -8.63 9.75 9.82
C ALA A 89 -10.08 9.44 10.23
N TYR A 90 -10.48 9.77 11.45
CA TYR A 90 -11.79 9.37 12.01
C TYR A 90 -12.96 10.01 11.27
N THR A 91 -12.92 11.35 11.12
CA THR A 91 -14.00 12.14 10.50
C THR A 91 -13.67 12.66 9.10
N HIS A 92 -12.51 12.30 8.54
CA HIS A 92 -12.01 12.76 7.24
C HIS A 92 -11.76 14.29 7.18
N PRO A 93 -11.04 14.90 8.11
CA PRO A 93 -10.79 16.34 8.13
C PRO A 93 -9.52 16.72 7.32
N HIS A 94 -9.34 18.02 7.11
CA HIS A 94 -8.07 18.61 6.72
C HIS A 94 -7.11 18.65 7.93
N LEU A 95 -6.32 17.57 8.13
CA LEU A 95 -5.46 17.41 9.30
C LEU A 95 -4.45 18.54 9.48
N GLU A 96 -3.94 19.11 8.38
CA GLU A 96 -2.96 20.22 8.40
C GLU A 96 -3.51 21.54 8.96
N THR A 97 -4.83 21.64 9.13
CA THR A 97 -5.49 22.81 9.72
C THR A 97 -5.80 22.63 11.21
N MET A 98 -5.53 21.45 11.78
CA MET A 98 -5.89 21.08 13.13
C MET A 98 -4.72 21.25 14.11
N SER A 99 -5.04 21.38 15.40
CA SER A 99 -4.02 21.30 16.45
C SER A 99 -3.52 19.87 16.63
N SER A 100 -2.30 19.70 17.17
CA SER A 100 -1.71 18.37 17.43
C SER A 100 -2.63 17.44 18.21
N SER A 101 -3.33 17.95 19.20
CA SER A 101 -4.28 17.17 20.02
C SER A 101 -5.51 16.71 19.22
N GLN A 102 -6.00 17.52 18.30
CA GLN A 102 -7.10 17.15 17.40
C GLN A 102 -6.63 16.13 16.38
N ILE A 103 -5.43 16.30 15.79
CA ILE A 103 -4.84 15.33 14.88
C ILE A 103 -4.69 13.97 15.60
N ALA A 104 -4.11 13.96 16.81
CA ALA A 104 -3.95 12.73 17.59
C ALA A 104 -5.31 12.06 17.89
N TYR A 105 -6.33 12.83 18.21
CA TYR A 105 -7.68 12.31 18.40
C TYR A 105 -8.22 11.62 17.15
N GLU A 106 -8.12 12.27 15.99
CA GLU A 106 -8.56 11.72 14.70
C GLU A 106 -7.87 10.40 14.37
N ILE A 107 -6.56 10.31 14.61
CA ILE A 107 -5.77 9.12 14.32
C ILE A 107 -6.07 8.00 15.33
N ILE A 108 -6.01 8.30 16.63
CA ILE A 108 -6.20 7.29 17.68
C ILE A 108 -7.63 6.75 17.64
N LYS A 109 -8.64 7.62 17.47
CA LYS A 109 -10.04 7.18 17.40
C LYS A 109 -10.33 6.30 16.18
N ASN A 110 -9.79 6.66 15.03
CA ASN A 110 -9.95 5.83 13.83
C ASN A 110 -9.27 4.47 14.01
N ARG A 111 -8.03 4.47 14.54
CA ARG A 111 -7.26 3.28 14.81
C ARG A 111 -7.98 2.35 15.80
N GLU A 112 -8.38 2.87 16.96
CA GLU A 112 -9.14 2.15 17.98
C GLU A 112 -10.42 1.51 17.39
N SER A 113 -11.13 2.27 16.55
CA SER A 113 -12.36 1.82 15.90
C SER A 113 -12.12 0.65 14.93
N LEU A 114 -11.11 0.77 14.05
CA LEU A 114 -10.79 -0.26 13.06
C LEU A 114 -10.17 -1.49 13.72
N GLU A 115 -9.28 -1.33 14.71
CA GLU A 115 -8.72 -2.46 15.47
C GLU A 115 -9.81 -3.23 16.23
N ALA A 116 -10.80 -2.54 16.79
CA ALA A 116 -11.95 -3.20 17.43
C ALA A 116 -12.87 -3.92 16.41
N GLN A 117 -13.02 -3.35 15.21
CA GLN A 117 -13.88 -3.88 14.15
C GLN A 117 -13.28 -5.13 13.49
N PHE A 118 -12.00 -5.14 13.19
CA PHE A 118 -11.35 -6.18 12.39
C PHE A 118 -10.51 -7.17 13.24
N GLY A 119 -10.14 -6.78 14.46
CA GLY A 119 -9.31 -7.61 15.35
C GLY A 119 -7.82 -7.61 15.01
N ASP A 120 -7.38 -6.74 14.10
CA ASP A 120 -6.01 -6.63 13.63
C ASP A 120 -5.33 -5.37 14.18
N ILE A 121 -3.99 -5.30 14.06
CA ILE A 121 -3.21 -4.10 14.39
C ILE A 121 -3.15 -3.20 13.16
N VAL A 122 -3.79 -2.02 13.21
CA VAL A 122 -3.89 -1.09 12.10
C VAL A 122 -2.88 0.05 12.25
N ARG A 123 -1.92 0.14 11.34
CA ARG A 123 -0.81 1.13 11.40
C ARG A 123 -0.56 1.85 10.08
N GLY A 124 -1.29 1.51 9.03
CA GLY A 124 -1.24 2.16 7.73
C GLY A 124 -2.28 3.25 7.58
N MET A 125 -2.03 4.23 6.71
CA MET A 125 -2.93 5.35 6.48
C MET A 125 -2.85 5.89 5.05
N ALA A 126 -3.92 6.57 4.61
CA ALA A 126 -3.87 7.58 3.55
C ALA A 126 -4.35 8.94 4.11
N TYR A 127 -3.72 10.02 3.68
CA TYR A 127 -4.12 11.37 4.09
C TYR A 127 -5.46 11.75 3.46
N PRO A 128 -6.48 12.17 4.25
CA PRO A 128 -7.65 12.85 3.70
C PRO A 128 -7.23 14.01 2.79
N TYR A 129 -7.82 14.11 1.60
CA TYR A 129 -7.48 15.09 0.56
C TYR A 129 -6.01 15.04 0.08
N GLY A 130 -5.19 14.13 0.59
CA GLY A 130 -3.76 14.04 0.29
C GLY A 130 -2.91 15.14 0.93
N THR A 131 -3.47 15.97 1.80
CA THR A 131 -2.81 17.14 2.41
C THR A 131 -2.19 16.79 3.77
N TYR A 132 -1.01 17.36 4.03
CA TYR A 132 -0.27 17.16 5.27
C TYR A 132 0.77 18.29 5.47
N ASN A 133 1.30 18.39 6.67
CA ASN A 133 2.45 19.21 7.02
C ASN A 133 3.37 18.45 7.99
N ASP A 134 4.49 19.06 8.39
CA ASP A 134 5.46 18.40 9.27
C ASP A 134 4.88 18.08 10.65
N GLU A 135 3.94 18.89 11.15
CA GLU A 135 3.26 18.63 12.42
C GLU A 135 2.35 17.40 12.33
N VAL A 136 1.60 17.23 11.23
CA VAL A 136 0.80 16.03 10.98
C VAL A 136 1.70 14.80 10.97
N ILE A 137 2.83 14.83 10.24
CA ILE A 137 3.78 13.72 10.18
C ILE A 137 4.31 13.36 11.55
N ARG A 138 4.70 14.36 12.34
CA ARG A 138 5.18 14.15 13.71
C ARG A 138 4.14 13.45 14.58
N VAL A 139 2.89 13.91 14.53
CA VAL A 139 1.79 13.31 15.32
C VAL A 139 1.47 11.90 14.84
N LEU A 140 1.45 11.64 13.53
CA LEU A 140 1.28 10.29 13.00
C LEU A 140 2.33 9.33 13.55
N HIS A 141 3.61 9.74 13.54
CA HIS A 141 4.71 8.95 14.10
C HIS A 141 4.47 8.68 15.60
N ASP A 142 4.09 9.68 16.37
CA ASP A 142 3.81 9.55 17.82
C ASP A 142 2.60 8.62 18.08
N CYS A 143 1.62 8.58 17.17
CA CYS A 143 0.48 7.65 17.21
C CYS A 143 0.78 6.25 16.66
N GLY A 144 2.04 5.97 16.26
CA GLY A 144 2.48 4.67 15.79
C GLY A 144 2.05 4.31 14.36
N ILE A 145 1.72 5.29 13.53
CA ILE A 145 1.50 5.11 12.09
C ILE A 145 2.85 4.93 11.40
N VAL A 146 2.93 3.95 10.53
CA VAL A 146 4.21 3.54 9.91
C VAL A 146 4.33 3.93 8.44
N TYR A 147 3.23 4.11 7.75
CA TYR A 147 3.19 4.70 6.42
C TYR A 147 1.94 5.56 6.22
N SER A 148 2.03 6.55 5.35
CA SER A 148 0.85 7.31 4.91
C SER A 148 0.98 7.71 3.45
N ARG A 149 -0.04 7.31 2.63
CA ARG A 149 -0.12 7.63 1.21
C ARG A 149 -0.57 9.06 0.99
N THR A 150 0.08 9.72 0.06
CA THR A 150 -0.29 11.03 -0.49
C THR A 150 -0.99 10.87 -1.84
N VAL A 151 -1.32 11.99 -2.50
CA VAL A 151 -1.97 12.00 -3.83
C VAL A 151 -1.03 12.46 -4.96
N LYS A 152 0.24 12.75 -4.65
CA LYS A 152 1.21 13.24 -5.64
C LYS A 152 1.71 12.09 -6.49
N ALA A 153 1.37 12.07 -7.79
CA ALA A 153 1.89 11.09 -8.73
C ALA A 153 3.40 11.27 -8.94
N THR A 154 4.15 10.17 -8.89
CA THR A 154 5.58 10.13 -9.19
C THR A 154 5.87 9.78 -10.65
N LEU A 155 4.97 9.04 -11.28
CA LEU A 155 5.13 8.41 -12.59
C LEU A 155 6.39 7.52 -12.67
N SER A 156 6.88 7.06 -11.52
CA SER A 156 8.03 6.18 -11.37
C SER A 156 7.66 4.93 -10.57
N PHE A 157 8.53 3.93 -10.60
CA PHE A 157 8.37 2.68 -9.84
C PHE A 157 9.32 2.61 -8.64
N ASP A 158 9.75 3.75 -8.13
CA ASP A 158 10.66 3.81 -7.00
C ASP A 158 9.93 3.53 -5.68
N LEU A 159 10.63 2.86 -4.76
CA LEU A 159 10.21 2.77 -3.37
C LEU A 159 10.30 4.16 -2.70
N PRO A 160 9.44 4.45 -1.70
CA PRO A 160 9.47 5.75 -1.03
C PRO A 160 10.76 5.95 -0.23
N GLY A 161 11.28 7.19 -0.26
CA GLY A 161 12.35 7.60 0.64
C GLY A 161 11.89 7.82 2.09
N GLU A 162 10.61 8.18 2.27
CA GLU A 162 9.97 8.43 3.56
C GLU A 162 8.55 7.85 3.56
N TRP A 163 8.29 6.89 4.45
CA TRP A 163 7.03 6.16 4.48
C TRP A 163 5.81 7.02 4.85
N LEU A 164 5.98 8.04 5.68
CA LEU A 164 4.91 8.99 6.00
C LEU A 164 4.68 10.05 4.90
N LYS A 165 5.43 9.96 3.78
CA LYS A 165 5.23 10.75 2.55
C LYS A 165 5.20 9.82 1.34
N TRP A 166 4.48 8.71 1.44
CA TRP A 166 4.46 7.71 0.38
C TRP A 166 3.66 8.18 -0.83
N HIS A 167 4.36 8.67 -1.83
CA HIS A 167 3.78 9.10 -3.09
C HIS A 167 3.47 7.89 -3.97
N PRO A 168 2.24 7.75 -4.51
CA PRO A 168 1.90 6.67 -5.45
C PRO A 168 2.55 6.88 -6.82
N THR A 169 2.61 5.83 -7.63
CA THR A 169 3.01 5.95 -9.03
C THR A 169 2.02 6.83 -9.79
N CYS A 170 0.73 6.52 -9.72
CA CYS A 170 -0.32 7.33 -10.35
C CYS A 170 -1.71 7.04 -9.77
N HIS A 171 -2.65 7.92 -10.07
CA HIS A 171 -4.08 7.68 -9.90
C HIS A 171 -4.60 6.73 -10.98
N HIS A 172 -5.66 5.96 -10.73
CA HIS A 172 -6.20 5.02 -11.70
C HIS A 172 -6.75 5.67 -12.98
N THR A 173 -7.08 6.97 -12.94
CA THR A 173 -7.49 7.75 -14.13
C THR A 173 -6.35 8.54 -14.76
N ASP A 174 -5.12 8.38 -14.29
CA ASP A 174 -3.97 9.08 -14.86
C ASP A 174 -3.78 8.63 -16.33
N PRO A 175 -3.64 9.56 -17.28
CA PRO A 175 -3.48 9.22 -18.70
C PRO A 175 -2.22 8.39 -19.00
N HIS A 176 -1.22 8.40 -18.12
CA HIS A 176 -0.02 7.57 -18.26
C HIS A 176 -0.21 6.12 -17.75
N LEU A 177 -1.33 5.78 -17.09
CA LEU A 177 -1.55 4.43 -16.54
C LEU A 177 -1.33 3.31 -17.58
N PRO A 178 -1.86 3.39 -18.82
CA PRO A 178 -1.65 2.33 -19.82
C PRO A 178 -0.18 2.17 -20.22
N GLU A 179 0.56 3.28 -20.42
CA GLU A 179 1.99 3.24 -20.75
C GLU A 179 2.83 2.69 -19.60
N LEU A 180 2.54 3.13 -18.36
CA LEU A 180 3.20 2.64 -17.15
C LEU A 180 2.94 1.13 -16.96
N THR A 181 1.72 0.67 -17.21
CA THR A 181 1.34 -0.75 -17.12
C THR A 181 2.15 -1.58 -18.13
N ALA A 182 2.15 -1.18 -19.40
CA ALA A 182 2.92 -1.85 -20.44
C ALA A 182 4.42 -1.90 -20.09
N LYS A 183 5.00 -0.75 -19.67
CA LYS A 183 6.39 -0.68 -19.24
C LYS A 183 6.69 -1.61 -18.07
N PHE A 184 5.81 -1.66 -17.06
CA PHE A 184 6.00 -2.48 -15.88
C PHE A 184 5.92 -3.98 -16.18
N VAL A 185 5.02 -4.39 -17.07
CA VAL A 185 4.87 -5.78 -17.50
C VAL A 185 6.04 -6.24 -18.36
N GLU A 186 6.43 -5.43 -19.36
CA GLU A 186 7.39 -5.84 -20.39
C GLU A 186 8.86 -5.69 -19.97
N LYS A 187 9.16 -4.80 -19.00
CA LYS A 187 10.53 -4.46 -18.64
C LYS A 187 10.84 -4.83 -17.20
N PHE A 188 12.13 -4.83 -16.88
CA PHE A 188 12.66 -5.14 -15.56
C PHE A 188 13.65 -4.07 -15.11
N PRO A 189 13.75 -3.81 -13.79
CA PRO A 189 14.89 -3.07 -13.27
C PRO A 189 16.17 -3.86 -13.54
N LYS A 190 17.28 -3.18 -13.73
CA LYS A 190 18.59 -3.85 -13.86
C LYS A 190 18.94 -4.54 -12.54
N VAL A 191 19.79 -5.59 -12.62
CA VAL A 191 20.23 -6.36 -11.45
C VAL A 191 20.91 -5.48 -10.40
N ASP A 192 21.60 -4.44 -10.84
CA ASP A 192 22.32 -3.44 -10.05
C ASP A 192 21.46 -2.21 -9.71
N GLN A 193 20.15 -2.35 -9.67
CA GLN A 193 19.19 -1.29 -9.31
C GLN A 193 18.18 -1.78 -8.27
N HIS A 194 17.52 -0.82 -7.60
CA HIS A 194 16.40 -1.10 -6.71
C HIS A 194 15.25 -1.79 -7.45
N PRO A 195 14.47 -2.63 -6.76
CA PRO A 195 13.30 -3.25 -7.34
C PRO A 195 12.23 -2.21 -7.64
N TRP A 196 11.31 -2.53 -8.53
CA TRP A 196 10.22 -1.65 -8.94
C TRP A 196 8.97 -1.91 -8.12
N LEU A 197 8.33 -0.83 -7.69
CA LEU A 197 7.02 -0.82 -7.06
C LEU A 197 6.04 -0.03 -7.91
N PHE A 198 4.99 -0.69 -8.40
CA PHE A 198 3.88 -0.02 -9.05
C PHE A 198 2.78 0.22 -8.02
N TYR A 199 2.47 1.48 -7.74
CA TYR A 199 1.50 1.89 -6.75
C TYR A 199 0.38 2.69 -7.40
N VAL A 200 -0.79 2.08 -7.58
CA VAL A 200 -1.98 2.74 -8.15
C VAL A 200 -3.00 3.02 -7.06
N TRP A 201 -3.65 4.18 -7.11
CA TRP A 201 -4.64 4.57 -6.12
C TRP A 201 -5.87 5.22 -6.75
N GLY A 202 -6.95 5.41 -5.96
CA GLY A 202 -8.15 6.12 -6.37
C GLY A 202 -9.31 5.93 -5.41
N HIS A 203 -10.52 6.19 -5.92
CA HIS A 203 -11.78 5.96 -5.22
C HIS A 203 -12.70 5.13 -6.12
N ALA A 204 -13.26 4.03 -5.62
CA ALA A 204 -14.08 3.15 -6.46
C ALA A 204 -15.36 3.81 -6.98
N TYR A 205 -15.89 4.81 -6.28
CA TYR A 205 -17.06 5.54 -6.75
C TYR A 205 -16.82 6.34 -8.05
N GLU A 206 -15.56 6.66 -8.34
CA GLU A 206 -15.20 7.40 -9.56
C GLU A 206 -15.51 6.59 -10.81
N PHE A 207 -15.36 5.26 -10.76
CA PHE A 207 -15.72 4.39 -11.88
C PHE A 207 -17.21 4.43 -12.25
N VAL A 208 -18.09 4.67 -11.28
CA VAL A 208 -19.53 4.87 -11.53
C VAL A 208 -19.82 6.31 -11.94
N ARG A 209 -19.17 7.28 -11.26
CA ARG A 209 -19.37 8.70 -11.57
C ARG A 209 -19.02 9.03 -13.03
N ASP A 210 -17.90 8.46 -13.49
CA ASP A 210 -17.29 8.80 -14.78
C ASP A 210 -17.55 7.71 -15.84
N ASP A 211 -18.37 6.68 -15.53
CA ASP A 211 -18.72 5.53 -16.39
C ASP A 211 -17.49 4.86 -17.03
N ASN A 212 -16.46 4.57 -16.23
CA ASN A 212 -15.16 4.15 -16.73
C ASN A 212 -14.57 2.90 -16.05
N TRP A 213 -15.40 1.97 -15.59
CA TRP A 213 -14.96 0.68 -15.00
C TRP A 213 -13.96 -0.08 -15.88
N HIS A 214 -14.04 0.09 -17.20
CA HIS A 214 -13.11 -0.53 -18.14
C HIS A 214 -11.64 -0.17 -17.87
N ILE A 215 -11.34 0.94 -17.17
CA ILE A 215 -9.97 1.32 -16.83
C ILE A 215 -9.36 0.28 -15.88
N ILE A 216 -10.03 -0.02 -14.77
CA ILE A 216 -9.51 -0.98 -13.79
C ILE A 216 -9.61 -2.43 -14.28
N GLU A 217 -10.64 -2.76 -15.09
CA GLU A 217 -10.79 -4.07 -15.72
C GLU A 217 -9.62 -4.34 -16.68
N ASN A 218 -9.36 -3.43 -17.62
CA ASN A 218 -8.21 -3.53 -18.55
C ASN A 218 -6.86 -3.55 -17.82
N PHE A 219 -6.71 -2.77 -16.74
CA PHE A 219 -5.50 -2.79 -15.93
C PHE A 219 -5.31 -4.15 -15.27
N ALA A 220 -6.36 -4.70 -14.65
CA ALA A 220 -6.33 -6.00 -13.99
C ALA A 220 -5.98 -7.13 -14.98
N ASP A 221 -6.61 -7.14 -16.17
CA ASP A 221 -6.32 -8.10 -17.23
C ASP A 221 -4.85 -8.09 -17.67
N GLN A 222 -4.25 -6.90 -17.78
CA GLN A 222 -2.86 -6.77 -18.25
C GLN A 222 -1.83 -7.12 -17.19
N ILE A 223 -2.11 -6.79 -15.92
CA ILE A 223 -1.13 -6.87 -14.84
C ILE A 223 -1.16 -8.20 -14.08
N SER A 224 -2.30 -8.92 -14.08
CA SER A 224 -2.50 -10.13 -13.28
C SER A 224 -1.78 -11.37 -13.83
N GLY A 225 -1.63 -12.40 -12.99
CA GLY A 225 -1.10 -13.71 -13.38
C GLY A 225 0.36 -13.69 -13.84
N LYS A 226 1.17 -12.73 -13.40
CA LYS A 226 2.60 -12.63 -13.72
C LYS A 226 3.43 -13.21 -12.59
N ASP A 227 4.23 -14.24 -12.88
CA ASP A 227 5.08 -14.91 -11.88
C ASP A 227 6.26 -14.04 -11.40
N ASP A 228 6.55 -12.93 -12.07
CA ASP A 228 7.64 -12.00 -11.78
C ASP A 228 7.19 -10.76 -11.00
N ILE A 229 5.91 -10.69 -10.60
CA ILE A 229 5.32 -9.60 -9.82
C ILE A 229 4.82 -10.12 -8.47
N TRP A 230 5.24 -9.48 -7.39
CA TRP A 230 4.67 -9.67 -6.06
C TRP A 230 3.44 -8.78 -5.90
N TYR A 231 2.25 -9.38 -5.84
CA TYR A 231 1.01 -8.68 -5.52
C TYR A 231 0.91 -8.56 -4.01
N ALA A 232 0.89 -7.34 -3.48
CA ALA A 232 0.99 -7.10 -2.05
C ALA A 232 0.13 -5.92 -1.60
N THR A 233 -0.25 -5.91 -0.33
CA THR A 233 -0.83 -4.74 0.32
C THR A 233 0.26 -3.74 0.69
N ASN A 234 -0.13 -2.53 1.07
CA ASN A 234 0.81 -1.51 1.51
C ASN A 234 1.60 -1.95 2.75
N MET A 235 0.93 -2.58 3.73
CA MET A 235 1.58 -3.05 4.95
C MET A 235 2.58 -4.16 4.66
N GLU A 236 2.24 -5.13 3.79
CA GLU A 236 3.17 -6.18 3.38
C GLU A 236 4.45 -5.60 2.77
N ILE A 237 4.34 -4.57 1.92
CA ILE A 237 5.49 -3.90 1.30
C ILE A 237 6.33 -3.16 2.35
N TRP A 238 5.67 -2.41 3.23
CA TRP A 238 6.35 -1.70 4.30
C TRP A 238 7.11 -2.67 5.22
N GLU A 239 6.44 -3.71 5.74
CA GLU A 239 7.04 -4.69 6.63
C GLU A 239 8.24 -5.39 5.99
N TYR A 240 8.10 -5.82 4.74
CA TYR A 240 9.18 -6.50 4.04
C TYR A 240 10.39 -5.59 3.84
N THR A 241 10.15 -4.33 3.45
CA THR A 241 11.22 -3.35 3.27
C THR A 241 11.93 -3.02 4.59
N GLU A 242 11.18 -2.87 5.68
CA GLU A 242 11.77 -2.64 7.00
C GLU A 242 12.52 -3.88 7.52
N ASN A 243 12.03 -5.08 7.23
CA ASN A 243 12.75 -6.31 7.56
C ASN A 243 14.06 -6.44 6.78
N PHE A 244 14.10 -6.05 5.51
CA PHE A 244 15.36 -5.95 4.76
C PHE A 244 16.34 -4.96 5.42
N ARG A 245 15.89 -3.79 5.87
CA ARG A 245 16.71 -2.79 6.57
C ARG A 245 17.31 -3.28 7.90
N ARG A 246 16.68 -4.31 8.51
CA ARG A 246 17.17 -4.92 9.76
C ARG A 246 18.25 -5.97 9.55
N LEU A 247 18.56 -6.35 8.32
CA LEU A 247 19.67 -7.28 8.06
C LEU A 247 20.98 -6.73 8.62
N VAL A 248 21.75 -7.58 9.30
CA VAL A 248 23.02 -7.22 9.91
C VAL A 248 24.16 -7.81 9.07
N PHE A 249 24.93 -6.94 8.43
CA PHE A 249 26.08 -7.32 7.63
C PHE A 249 27.36 -7.25 8.47
N SER A 250 28.31 -8.18 8.22
CA SER A 250 29.66 -8.06 8.75
C SER A 250 30.36 -6.84 8.16
N LEU A 251 31.40 -6.32 8.85
CA LEU A 251 32.12 -5.12 8.44
C LEU A 251 32.71 -5.23 7.02
N ASP A 252 33.16 -6.42 6.66
CA ASP A 252 33.70 -6.75 5.34
C ASP A 252 32.65 -7.20 4.31
N GLU A 253 31.36 -7.17 4.71
CA GLU A 253 30.19 -7.62 3.92
C GLU A 253 30.32 -9.07 3.42
N SER A 254 31.14 -9.92 4.07
CA SER A 254 31.29 -11.34 3.73
C SER A 254 30.19 -12.22 4.33
N ARG A 255 29.37 -11.70 5.24
CA ARG A 255 28.27 -12.42 5.91
C ARG A 255 27.11 -11.51 6.17
N VAL A 256 25.91 -12.10 6.22
CA VAL A 256 24.67 -11.41 6.65
C VAL A 256 23.89 -12.28 7.62
N TYR A 257 23.37 -11.66 8.67
CA TYR A 257 22.45 -12.25 9.64
C TYR A 257 21.05 -11.65 9.47
N ASN A 258 20.03 -12.49 9.49
CA ASN A 258 18.62 -12.08 9.45
C ASN A 258 17.97 -12.21 10.83
N PRO A 259 17.75 -11.10 11.57
CA PRO A 259 17.07 -11.12 12.86
C PRO A 259 15.54 -11.11 12.77
N THR A 260 14.97 -11.16 11.57
CA THR A 260 13.52 -11.01 11.33
C THR A 260 12.81 -12.35 11.23
N ALA A 261 11.48 -12.32 11.18
CA ALA A 261 10.64 -13.51 11.05
C ALA A 261 10.37 -13.92 9.58
N GLN A 262 10.87 -13.15 8.60
CA GLN A 262 10.65 -13.42 7.16
C GLN A 262 11.96 -13.79 6.47
N THR A 263 11.88 -14.64 5.44
CA THR A 263 13.01 -14.84 4.54
C THR A 263 13.21 -13.59 3.68
N ILE A 264 14.43 -13.04 3.70
CA ILE A 264 14.76 -11.81 2.98
C ILE A 264 15.63 -12.14 1.77
N TYR A 265 15.31 -11.52 0.65
CA TYR A 265 16.02 -11.67 -0.62
C TYR A 265 16.74 -10.37 -1.00
N PHE A 266 17.93 -10.49 -1.52
CA PHE A 266 18.71 -9.35 -2.03
C PHE A 266 19.71 -9.79 -3.09
N THR A 267 20.21 -8.85 -3.88
CA THR A 267 21.33 -9.08 -4.80
C THR A 267 22.58 -8.34 -4.32
N LYS A 268 23.74 -8.96 -4.51
CA LYS A 268 25.06 -8.31 -4.46
C LYS A 268 25.78 -8.63 -5.75
N GLY A 269 26.11 -7.61 -6.54
CA GLY A 269 26.51 -7.84 -7.94
C GLY A 269 25.41 -8.58 -8.74
N ASN A 270 25.77 -9.66 -9.40
CA ASN A 270 24.84 -10.49 -10.18
C ASN A 270 24.28 -11.69 -9.40
N MET A 271 24.61 -11.83 -8.12
CA MET A 271 24.21 -12.97 -7.31
C MET A 271 22.96 -12.64 -6.50
N LEU A 272 21.97 -13.54 -6.57
CA LEU A 272 20.78 -13.49 -5.71
C LEU A 272 21.05 -14.30 -4.44
N TYR A 273 20.76 -13.70 -3.29
CA TYR A 273 20.84 -14.31 -1.96
C TYR A 273 19.47 -14.39 -1.32
N SER A 274 19.28 -15.43 -0.52
CA SER A 274 18.13 -15.54 0.38
C SER A 274 18.63 -15.89 1.78
N VAL A 275 18.12 -15.21 2.80
CA VAL A 275 18.50 -15.47 4.19
C VAL A 275 17.26 -15.70 5.03
N ALA A 276 17.09 -16.91 5.54
CA ALA A 276 15.94 -17.30 6.34
C ALA A 276 16.00 -16.70 7.76
N PRO A 277 14.88 -16.65 8.49
CA PRO A 277 14.80 -16.18 9.85
C PRO A 277 15.88 -16.79 10.77
N GLY A 278 16.60 -15.94 11.51
CA GLY A 278 17.62 -16.37 12.46
C GLY A 278 18.92 -16.92 11.85
N GLN A 279 19.03 -16.98 10.52
CA GLN A 279 20.23 -17.50 9.85
C GLN A 279 21.31 -16.44 9.65
N THR A 280 22.57 -16.91 9.67
CA THR A 280 23.73 -16.20 9.14
C THR A 280 24.26 -16.95 7.94
N ILE A 281 24.38 -16.29 6.80
CA ILE A 281 24.91 -16.89 5.58
C ILE A 281 26.19 -16.17 5.10
N PRO A 282 27.12 -16.86 4.40
CA PRO A 282 28.22 -16.22 3.70
C PRO A 282 27.72 -15.49 2.45
N ILE A 283 28.38 -14.38 2.11
CA ILE A 283 28.18 -13.63 0.87
C ILE A 283 29.52 -13.67 0.14
N THR A 284 29.52 -14.19 -1.07
CA THR A 284 30.68 -14.17 -1.96
C THR A 284 30.76 -12.87 -2.74
N ASN A 285 31.97 -12.35 -2.92
CA ASN A 285 32.22 -11.18 -3.78
C ASN A 285 32.26 -11.57 -5.25
#